data_57e3d05111723d8200d049518689cd21
#
_entry.id   57e3d05111723d8200d049518689cd21
#
_cell.length_a   1.000
_cell.length_b   1.000
_cell.length_c   1.000
_cell.angle_alpha   90.00
_cell.angle_beta   90.00
_cell.angle_gamma   90.00
#
_symmetry.space_group_name_H-M   'P 1'
#
loop_
_entity.id
_entity.type
_entity.pdbx_description
1 polymer ?
#
loop_
_entity_poly.entity_id
_entity_poly.type
_entity_poly.pdbx_seq_one_letter_code
_entity_poly.pdbx_strand_id
1 'polypeptide(L)'
;MKYKLLVLDVDGTLLNNQKEISPRTLAALLKVQQMGVHIVLASGRPTNGVMPIAEKLELNHYGGYILSYNGGQIINVQTGELLFEKRIDPEWIPYFEKKAKKNDFAIFTYHKDFILTDKPDNKYVCLLYTSPSPRDRQKS
;
A
#
# COMPACT_ATOMS: atom_id res chain seq x y z
N MET A 1 -20.73 -12.63 -15.68
CA MET A 1 -20.95 -11.82 -14.46
C MET A 1 -21.11 -10.36 -14.84
N LYS A 2 -21.92 -9.56 -14.11
CA LYS A 2 -22.15 -8.13 -14.42
C LYS A 2 -20.92 -7.27 -14.07
N TYR A 3 -20.26 -7.57 -12.96
CA TYR A 3 -19.09 -6.82 -12.47
C TYR A 3 -17.81 -7.51 -12.91
N LYS A 4 -16.81 -6.74 -13.33
CA LYS A 4 -15.50 -7.21 -13.80
C LYS A 4 -14.35 -6.86 -12.85
N LEU A 5 -14.57 -5.85 -12.01
CA LEU A 5 -13.60 -5.37 -11.05
C LEU A 5 -14.23 -5.28 -9.66
N LEU A 6 -13.45 -5.66 -8.64
CA LEU A 6 -13.76 -5.45 -7.23
C LEU A 6 -12.61 -4.64 -6.62
N VAL A 7 -12.91 -3.39 -6.24
CA VAL A 7 -11.92 -2.51 -5.59
C VAL A 7 -12.10 -2.60 -4.09
N LEU A 8 -11.02 -2.86 -3.38
CA LEU A 8 -10.99 -3.05 -1.93
C LEU A 8 -9.98 -2.10 -1.29
N ASP A 9 -10.45 -1.33 -0.32
CA ASP A 9 -9.57 -0.70 0.65
C ASP A 9 -8.94 -1.76 1.57
N VAL A 10 -7.73 -1.50 2.02
CA VAL A 10 -6.91 -2.46 2.75
C VAL A 10 -7.13 -2.35 4.26
N ASP A 11 -6.80 -1.19 4.84
CA ASP A 11 -6.76 -1.02 6.29
C ASP A 11 -8.14 -0.71 6.87
N GLY A 12 -8.64 -1.59 7.75
CA GLY A 12 -9.99 -1.43 8.34
C GLY A 12 -11.13 -1.90 7.45
N THR A 13 -10.84 -2.39 6.22
CA THR A 13 -11.83 -2.96 5.29
C THR A 13 -11.50 -4.42 4.99
N LEU A 14 -10.42 -4.66 4.25
CA LEU A 14 -9.98 -6.02 3.90
C LEU A 14 -9.29 -6.71 5.09
N LEU A 15 -8.46 -5.96 5.81
CA LEU A 15 -7.72 -6.44 6.97
C LEU A 15 -8.51 -6.20 8.26
N ASN A 16 -8.52 -7.20 9.15
CA ASN A 16 -9.05 -7.11 10.49
C ASN A 16 -8.09 -6.34 11.43
N ASN A 17 -8.44 -6.24 12.72
CA ASN A 17 -7.62 -5.57 13.73
C ASN A 17 -6.26 -6.24 13.98
N GLN A 18 -6.11 -7.53 13.62
CA GLN A 18 -4.85 -8.27 13.66
C GLN A 18 -4.02 -8.08 12.38
N LYS A 19 -4.47 -7.20 11.46
CA LYS A 19 -3.86 -6.97 10.14
C LYS A 19 -3.84 -8.21 9.25
N GLU A 20 -4.86 -9.04 9.35
CA GLU A 20 -5.02 -10.27 8.60
C GLU A 20 -6.31 -10.28 7.79
N ILE A 21 -6.29 -10.98 6.64
CA ILE A 21 -7.50 -11.33 5.90
C ILE A 21 -8.11 -12.54 6.60
N SER A 22 -9.39 -12.47 6.99
CA SER A 22 -10.05 -13.62 7.59
C SER A 22 -10.12 -14.80 6.60
N PRO A 23 -10.05 -16.06 7.07
CA PRO A 23 -10.14 -17.23 6.18
C PRO A 23 -11.40 -17.24 5.31
N ARG A 24 -12.52 -16.79 5.86
CA ARG A 24 -13.79 -16.68 5.12
C ARG A 24 -13.72 -15.63 4.00
N THR A 25 -13.13 -14.48 4.28
CA THR A 25 -12.95 -13.40 3.28
C THR A 25 -11.99 -13.85 2.19
N LEU A 26 -10.87 -14.47 2.56
CA LEU A 26 -9.89 -14.99 1.61
C LEU A 26 -10.52 -16.00 0.66
N ALA A 27 -11.23 -17.01 1.18
CA ALA A 27 -11.91 -18.00 0.35
C ALA A 27 -12.94 -17.40 -0.60
N ALA A 28 -13.71 -16.38 -0.15
CA ALA A 28 -14.68 -15.70 -0.98
C ALA A 28 -14.01 -14.91 -2.12
N LEU A 29 -12.89 -14.22 -1.84
CA LEU A 29 -12.16 -13.44 -2.83
C LEU A 29 -11.46 -14.32 -3.88
N LEU A 30 -10.87 -15.44 -3.47
CA LEU A 30 -10.31 -16.41 -4.41
C LEU A 30 -11.41 -16.98 -5.34
N LYS A 31 -12.58 -17.31 -4.78
CA LYS A 31 -13.71 -17.80 -5.59
C LYS A 31 -14.22 -16.73 -6.58
N VAL A 32 -14.28 -15.47 -6.18
CA VAL A 32 -14.70 -14.36 -7.06
C VAL A 32 -13.71 -14.19 -8.22
N GLN A 33 -12.41 -14.33 -7.98
CA GLN A 33 -11.39 -14.30 -9.03
C GLN A 33 -11.52 -15.46 -10.01
N GLN A 34 -11.78 -16.68 -9.53
CA GLN A 34 -12.07 -17.85 -10.38
C GLN A 34 -13.28 -17.62 -11.29
N MET A 35 -14.20 -16.74 -10.92
CA MET A 35 -15.35 -16.34 -11.74
C MET A 35 -15.03 -15.20 -12.74
N GLY A 36 -13.77 -14.81 -12.87
CA GLY A 36 -13.28 -13.81 -13.81
C GLY A 36 -13.44 -12.36 -13.35
N VAL A 37 -13.49 -12.11 -12.02
CA VAL A 37 -13.48 -10.76 -11.47
C VAL A 37 -12.07 -10.43 -11.01
N HIS A 38 -11.49 -9.33 -11.51
CA HIS A 38 -10.19 -8.84 -11.07
C HIS A 38 -10.32 -8.04 -9.78
N ILE A 39 -9.37 -8.24 -8.86
CA ILE A 39 -9.29 -7.48 -7.61
C ILE A 39 -8.32 -6.31 -7.78
N VAL A 40 -8.71 -5.16 -7.24
CA VAL A 40 -7.87 -3.97 -7.11
C VAL A 40 -7.72 -3.66 -5.63
N LEU A 41 -6.50 -3.67 -5.12
CA LEU A 41 -6.18 -3.22 -3.77
C LEU A 41 -5.87 -1.73 -3.79
N ALA A 42 -6.67 -0.92 -3.10
CA ALA A 42 -6.50 0.52 -3.00
C ALA A 42 -6.04 0.89 -1.60
N SER A 43 -4.90 1.58 -1.47
CA SER A 43 -4.31 1.89 -0.17
C SER A 43 -3.46 3.17 -0.20
N GLY A 44 -3.35 3.84 0.96
CA GLY A 44 -2.34 4.87 1.18
C GLY A 44 -0.92 4.32 1.36
N ARG A 45 -0.76 3.02 1.56
CA ARG A 45 0.53 2.38 1.74
C ARG A 45 1.38 2.46 0.47
N PRO A 46 2.73 2.40 0.59
CA PRO A 46 3.60 2.15 -0.55
C PRO A 46 3.33 0.76 -1.16
N THR A 47 3.69 0.59 -2.42
CA THR A 47 3.43 -0.65 -3.18
C THR A 47 3.99 -1.90 -2.49
N ASN A 48 5.22 -1.82 -1.96
CA ASN A 48 5.84 -2.93 -1.22
C ASN A 48 5.09 -3.29 0.07
N GLY A 49 4.38 -2.34 0.69
CA GLY A 49 3.53 -2.57 1.86
C GLY A 49 2.19 -3.24 1.53
N VAL A 50 1.77 -3.24 0.26
CA VAL A 50 0.52 -3.88 -0.22
C VAL A 50 0.82 -5.24 -0.88
N MET A 51 2.01 -5.43 -1.43
CA MET A 51 2.41 -6.63 -2.18
C MET A 51 2.16 -7.95 -1.42
N PRO A 52 2.51 -8.08 -0.11
CA PRO A 52 2.24 -9.32 0.63
C PRO A 52 0.74 -9.67 0.72
N ILE A 53 -0.14 -8.67 0.64
CA ILE A 53 -1.60 -8.86 0.63
C ILE A 53 -2.04 -9.34 -0.75
N ALA A 54 -1.48 -8.75 -1.80
CA ALA A 54 -1.73 -9.18 -3.18
C ALA A 54 -1.28 -10.63 -3.42
N GLU A 55 -0.14 -11.03 -2.86
CA GLU A 55 0.36 -12.42 -2.91
C GLU A 55 -0.59 -13.39 -2.21
N LYS A 56 -1.11 -13.05 -1.02
CA LYS A 56 -2.11 -13.87 -0.31
C LYS A 56 -3.40 -14.05 -1.10
N LEU A 57 -3.78 -13.07 -1.91
CA LEU A 57 -4.94 -13.10 -2.79
C LEU A 57 -4.62 -13.71 -4.16
N GLU A 58 -3.40 -14.16 -4.39
CA GLU A 58 -2.95 -14.76 -5.66
C GLU A 58 -3.16 -13.83 -6.87
N LEU A 59 -3.02 -12.50 -6.69
CA LEU A 59 -3.25 -11.54 -7.77
C LEU A 59 -2.27 -11.70 -8.92
N ASN A 60 -1.10 -12.26 -8.68
CA ASN A 60 -0.12 -12.65 -9.71
C ASN A 60 -0.64 -13.76 -10.63
N HIS A 61 -1.52 -14.64 -10.12
CA HIS A 61 -2.13 -15.74 -10.88
C HIS A 61 -3.42 -15.32 -11.58
N TYR A 62 -4.35 -14.69 -10.86
CA TYR A 62 -5.67 -14.33 -11.40
C TYR A 62 -5.68 -12.98 -12.14
N GLY A 63 -4.60 -12.22 -12.06
CA GLY A 63 -4.54 -10.85 -12.57
C GLY A 63 -5.29 -9.87 -11.67
N GLY A 64 -4.59 -8.84 -11.22
CA GLY A 64 -5.14 -7.82 -10.35
C GLY A 64 -4.22 -6.62 -10.29
N TYR A 65 -4.63 -5.60 -9.55
CA TYR A 65 -3.93 -4.32 -9.53
C TYR A 65 -3.74 -3.83 -8.11
N ILE A 66 -2.66 -3.06 -7.91
CA ILE A 66 -2.43 -2.28 -6.69
C ILE A 66 -2.52 -0.81 -7.05
N LEU A 67 -3.41 -0.08 -6.37
CA LEU A 67 -3.44 1.37 -6.25
C LEU A 67 -2.75 1.75 -4.95
N SER A 68 -1.52 2.23 -5.01
CA SER A 68 -0.71 2.63 -3.85
C SER A 68 -0.55 4.15 -3.75
N TYR A 69 0.01 4.63 -2.62
CA TYR A 69 0.26 6.04 -2.37
C TYR A 69 -0.98 6.93 -2.57
N ASN A 70 -2.17 6.48 -2.09
CA ASN A 70 -3.45 7.17 -2.29
C ASN A 70 -3.80 7.43 -3.77
N GLY A 71 -3.46 6.49 -4.66
CA GLY A 71 -3.68 6.60 -6.09
C GLY A 71 -2.53 7.24 -6.86
N GLY A 72 -1.40 7.51 -6.20
CA GLY A 72 -0.19 8.05 -6.85
C GLY A 72 0.50 7.04 -7.78
N GLN A 73 0.22 5.75 -7.63
CA GLN A 73 0.80 4.69 -8.45
C GLN A 73 -0.20 3.57 -8.69
N ILE A 74 -0.22 3.01 -9.91
CA ILE A 74 -1.00 1.82 -10.28
C ILE A 74 -0.06 0.79 -10.91
N ILE A 75 -0.06 -0.41 -10.36
CA ILE A 75 0.74 -1.54 -10.84
C ILE A 75 -0.17 -2.71 -11.18
N ASN A 76 0.10 -3.34 -12.32
CA ASN A 76 -0.41 -4.66 -12.64
C ASN A 76 0.42 -5.70 -11.88
N VAL A 77 -0.20 -6.46 -10.97
CA VAL A 77 0.52 -7.41 -10.10
C VAL A 77 1.05 -8.61 -10.89
N GLN A 78 0.35 -9.02 -11.94
CA GLN A 78 0.72 -10.19 -12.74
C GLN A 78 1.95 -9.93 -13.60
N THR A 79 2.04 -8.75 -14.22
CA THR A 79 3.12 -8.40 -15.14
C THR A 79 4.24 -7.59 -14.49
N GLY A 80 3.98 -6.99 -13.32
CA GLY A 80 4.87 -6.01 -12.69
C GLY A 80 4.87 -4.64 -13.39
N GLU A 81 4.03 -4.45 -14.40
CA GLU A 81 3.98 -3.23 -15.20
C GLU A 81 3.43 -2.06 -14.39
N LEU A 82 4.14 -0.93 -14.43
CA LEU A 82 3.70 0.34 -13.90
C LEU A 82 2.76 1.01 -14.91
N LEU A 83 1.45 0.97 -14.63
CA LEU A 83 0.43 1.52 -15.52
C LEU A 83 0.23 3.01 -15.37
N PHE A 84 0.46 3.52 -14.17
CA PHE A 84 0.30 4.94 -13.85
C PHE A 84 1.21 5.33 -12.71
N GLU A 85 1.81 6.52 -12.82
CA GLU A 85 2.53 7.16 -11.74
C GLU A 85 2.35 8.67 -11.81
N LYS A 86 2.06 9.27 -10.65
CA LYS A 86 2.09 10.73 -10.49
C LYS A 86 2.80 11.08 -9.19
N ARG A 87 3.90 11.79 -9.32
CA ARG A 87 4.71 12.29 -8.20
C ARG A 87 4.47 13.77 -8.00
N ILE A 88 4.75 14.24 -6.79
CA ILE A 88 4.86 15.69 -6.52
C ILE A 88 6.14 16.18 -7.21
N ASP A 89 6.06 17.31 -7.89
CA ASP A 89 7.22 17.93 -8.50
C ASP A 89 8.23 18.31 -7.41
N PRO A 90 9.52 17.96 -7.56
CA PRO A 90 10.56 18.28 -6.60
C PRO A 90 10.69 19.75 -6.25
N GLU A 91 10.28 20.66 -7.13
CA GLU A 91 10.26 22.10 -6.85
C GLU A 91 9.40 22.51 -5.65
N TRP A 92 8.40 21.68 -5.28
CA TRP A 92 7.55 21.90 -4.13
C TRP A 92 8.16 21.47 -2.80
N ILE A 93 9.23 20.69 -2.80
CA ILE A 93 9.84 20.14 -1.58
C ILE A 93 10.26 21.26 -0.61
N PRO A 94 10.98 22.33 -1.03
CA PRO A 94 11.37 23.40 -0.13
C PRO A 94 10.17 24.13 0.50
N TYR A 95 9.07 24.25 -0.24
CA TYR A 95 7.84 24.84 0.29
C TYR A 95 7.24 23.97 1.41
N PHE A 96 7.14 22.66 1.21
CA PHE A 96 6.62 21.74 2.23
C PHE A 96 7.52 21.68 3.46
N GLU A 97 8.85 21.64 3.28
CA GLU A 97 9.80 21.69 4.40
C GLU A 97 9.65 22.97 5.23
N LYS A 98 9.53 24.12 4.58
CA LYS A 98 9.31 25.40 5.27
C LYS A 98 8.00 25.39 6.06
N LYS A 99 6.93 24.83 5.48
CA LYS A 99 5.62 24.73 6.15
C LYS A 99 5.66 23.76 7.32
N ALA A 100 6.32 22.60 7.16
CA ALA A 100 6.48 21.60 8.20
C ALA A 100 7.25 22.19 9.40
N LYS A 101 8.40 22.84 9.16
CA LYS A 101 9.19 23.52 10.19
C LYS A 101 8.40 24.60 10.93
N LYS A 102 7.65 25.44 10.20
CA LYS A 102 6.85 26.53 10.80
C LYS A 102 5.77 26.02 11.75
N ASN A 103 5.18 24.85 11.47
CA ASN A 103 4.05 24.29 12.23
C ASN A 103 4.45 23.10 13.11
N ASP A 104 5.74 22.83 13.22
CA ASP A 104 6.30 21.68 13.96
C ASP A 104 5.75 20.31 13.52
N PHE A 105 5.45 20.15 12.23
CA PHE A 105 5.04 18.88 11.66
C PHE A 105 6.26 18.03 11.26
N ALA A 106 6.13 16.71 11.37
CA ALA A 106 7.05 15.80 10.72
C ALA A 106 6.71 15.73 9.22
N ILE A 107 7.72 15.75 8.38
CA ILE A 107 7.60 15.49 6.96
C ILE A 107 8.33 14.19 6.64
N PHE A 108 7.77 13.40 5.74
CA PHE A 108 8.44 12.18 5.30
C PHE A 108 8.14 11.89 3.83
N THR A 109 9.03 11.14 3.21
CA THR A 109 8.85 10.60 1.86
C THR A 109 9.36 9.17 1.80
N TYR A 110 8.97 8.46 0.75
CA TYR A 110 9.45 7.11 0.50
C TYR A 110 10.59 7.13 -0.53
N HIS A 111 11.64 6.38 -0.26
CA HIS A 111 12.70 6.10 -1.22
C HIS A 111 12.98 4.59 -1.22
N LYS A 112 12.54 3.89 -2.26
CA LYS A 112 12.55 2.41 -2.32
C LYS A 112 11.78 1.82 -1.11
N ASP A 113 12.49 1.07 -0.26
CA ASP A 113 11.95 0.43 0.95
C ASP A 113 12.15 1.28 2.22
N PHE A 114 12.68 2.50 2.08
CA PHE A 114 13.00 3.38 3.21
C PHE A 114 12.01 4.55 3.31
N ILE A 115 11.78 4.99 4.54
CA ILE A 115 11.14 6.27 4.82
C ILE A 115 12.24 7.27 5.15
N LEU A 116 12.27 8.39 4.44
CA LEU A 116 13.14 9.52 4.72
C LEU A 116 12.34 10.58 5.46
N THR A 117 12.85 11.04 6.59
CA THR A 117 12.18 12.03 7.44
C THR A 117 13.19 12.93 8.14
N ASP A 118 12.76 14.15 8.46
CA ASP A 118 13.52 15.09 9.29
C ASP A 118 13.33 14.87 10.80
N LYS A 119 12.33 14.06 11.21
CA LYS A 119 12.00 13.78 12.61
C LYS A 119 11.83 12.26 12.84
N PRO A 120 12.92 11.49 12.87
CA PRO A 120 12.85 10.03 13.02
C PRO A 120 12.20 9.58 14.34
N ASP A 121 12.37 10.36 15.41
CA ASP A 121 11.81 10.04 16.74
C ASP A 121 10.35 10.49 16.92
N ASN A 122 9.72 11.04 15.88
CA ASN A 122 8.31 11.43 15.95
C ASN A 122 7.43 10.20 16.07
N LYS A 123 6.56 10.15 17.11
CA LYS A 123 5.71 8.98 17.41
C LYS A 123 4.83 8.51 16.24
N TYR A 124 4.39 9.42 15.39
CA TYR A 124 3.58 9.07 14.22
C TYR A 124 4.41 8.49 13.09
N VAL A 125 5.65 8.98 12.91
CA VAL A 125 6.62 8.40 11.98
C VAL A 125 7.02 7.01 12.47
N CYS A 126 7.31 6.84 13.77
CA CYS A 126 7.61 5.53 14.36
C CYS A 126 6.49 4.51 14.12
N LEU A 127 5.21 4.91 14.18
CA LEU A 127 4.08 4.03 13.89
C LEU A 127 4.08 3.52 12.44
N LEU A 128 4.61 4.27 11.49
CA LEU A 128 4.79 3.81 10.09
C LEU A 128 5.86 2.72 9.97
N TYR A 129 6.91 2.77 10.81
CA TYR A 129 7.97 1.75 10.86
C TYR A 129 7.53 0.49 11.59
N THR A 130 6.76 0.63 12.66
CA THR A 130 6.33 -0.49 13.51
C THR A 130 5.11 -1.23 12.99
N SER A 131 4.53 -0.77 11.89
CA SER A 131 3.59 -1.60 11.14
C SER A 131 4.38 -2.81 10.62
N PRO A 132 4.14 -4.04 11.15
CA PRO A 132 5.06 -5.15 10.97
C PRO A 132 5.14 -5.56 9.51
N SER A 133 6.18 -5.07 8.82
CA SER A 133 6.65 -5.70 7.60
C SER A 133 7.24 -7.07 7.97
N PRO A 134 6.96 -8.13 7.21
CA PRO A 134 7.56 -9.45 7.46
C PRO A 134 9.10 -9.45 7.49
N ARG A 135 9.76 -8.44 6.93
CA ARG A 135 11.22 -8.29 6.91
C ARG A 135 11.82 -7.78 8.22
N ASP A 136 11.06 -7.12 9.09
CA ASP A 136 11.59 -6.57 10.34
C ASP A 136 11.76 -7.62 11.45
N ARG A 137 11.18 -8.83 11.27
CA ARG A 137 11.32 -9.95 12.22
C ARG A 137 12.62 -10.76 12.07
N GLN A 138 13.49 -10.42 11.12
CA GLN A 138 14.75 -11.15 10.90
C GLN A 138 16.01 -10.44 11.42
N LYS A 139 15.84 -9.35 12.16
CA LYS A 139 16.98 -8.60 12.76
C LYS A 139 16.81 -8.43 14.27
N SER A 140 16.46 -9.49 14.96
CA SER A 140 16.60 -9.58 16.42
C SER A 140 17.29 -10.89 16.76
#